data_f20cb830e06b84207f74be6fd339d912
#
_entry.id   f20cb830e06b84207f74be6fd339d912
#
_cell.length_a   1.000
_cell.length_b   1.000
_cell.length_c   1.000
_cell.angle_alpha   90.00
_cell.angle_beta   90.00
_cell.angle_gamma   90.00
#
_symmetry.space_group_name_H-M   'P 1'
#
loop_
_entity.id
_entity.type
_entity.pdbx_description
1 polymer ?
#
loop_
_entity_poly.entity_id
_entity_poly.type
_entity_poly.pdbx_seq_one_letter_code
_entity_poly.pdbx_strand_id
1 'polypeptide(L)'
;MTGGTPTTVGPSPTRGVVAPLYLAGFTTAFGAHGIAAALGVETGDIGLSILTFGILLAVYDLAEVVLKPVFGSLSDRIGAKPVIVGGLIAFAAASFFGIFAGTPILLGIARLGQGAAAAAFSPASSAAVARLAGPGAVGRYFGKYGSWKGLGYALGPLIGAALIGLDGLRALFIALTILAAATAIWVIVAVPRLPILPRPRYTLKDLVKQTVDRSFLIPTLVLAASTGALGVAVGFLPLLGTTLHLGLFGSMAAVTVLAIASTLTQPSVGRLRDNGRISTRTGTTAGLLLIAIGIGALAVIPTPATLYLAALTIGTGIGVATPLAFAHLAATTPAERMGRTMGNAELGREVGDAGGPLLVGAVASTITLGAGLGLLAILTVGVATLSGITLRTNTTHARRQPV
;
A
#
# COMPACT_ATOMS: atom_id res chain seq x y z
N MET A 1 -37.23 -22.80 22.59
CA MET A 1 -36.01 -23.59 22.40
C MET A 1 -35.71 -23.60 20.91
N THR A 2 -34.91 -22.66 20.40
CA THR A 2 -34.44 -22.65 19.03
C THR A 2 -32.92 -22.78 19.10
N GLY A 3 -32.46 -23.99 18.82
CA GLY A 3 -31.04 -24.33 18.83
C GLY A 3 -30.29 -23.57 17.71
N GLY A 4 -29.49 -22.62 18.10
CA GLY A 4 -28.51 -21.99 17.22
C GLY A 4 -27.45 -23.02 16.88
N THR A 5 -27.41 -23.47 15.64
CA THR A 5 -26.30 -24.28 15.10
C THR A 5 -24.98 -23.53 15.27
N PRO A 6 -23.94 -24.14 15.85
CA PRO A 6 -22.62 -23.53 15.92
C PRO A 6 -22.11 -23.34 14.49
N THR A 7 -21.80 -22.11 14.12
CA THR A 7 -21.11 -21.79 12.88
C THR A 7 -19.75 -22.49 12.91
N THR A 8 -19.65 -23.60 12.23
CA THR A 8 -18.38 -24.30 11.99
C THR A 8 -17.43 -23.30 11.30
N VAL A 9 -16.36 -22.95 11.99
CA VAL A 9 -15.22 -22.23 11.39
C VAL A 9 -14.71 -23.13 10.26
N GLY A 10 -15.03 -22.77 9.02
CA GLY A 10 -14.57 -23.51 7.85
C GLY A 10 -13.04 -23.60 7.83
N PRO A 11 -12.46 -24.61 7.18
CA PRO A 11 -11.02 -24.75 7.08
C PRO A 11 -10.40 -23.50 6.51
N SER A 12 -9.25 -23.08 7.09
CA SER A 12 -8.51 -21.91 6.60
C SER A 12 -8.26 -22.04 5.10
N PRO A 13 -8.53 -20.99 4.29
CA PRO A 13 -8.41 -21.07 2.84
C PRO A 13 -7.00 -21.54 2.45
N THR A 14 -6.94 -22.45 1.49
CA THR A 14 -5.67 -23.00 1.00
C THR A 14 -4.82 -21.86 0.43
N ARG A 15 -3.50 -22.00 0.49
CA ARG A 15 -2.54 -20.99 -0.04
C ARG A 15 -2.84 -20.63 -1.51
N GLY A 16 -3.33 -21.58 -2.30
CA GLY A 16 -3.68 -21.37 -3.71
C GLY A 16 -4.81 -20.37 -3.94
N VAL A 17 -5.73 -20.22 -2.99
CA VAL A 17 -6.88 -19.32 -3.09
C VAL A 17 -6.48 -17.84 -2.87
N VAL A 18 -5.54 -17.56 -1.99
CA VAL A 18 -5.21 -16.19 -1.56
C VAL A 18 -3.98 -15.64 -2.29
N ALA A 19 -3.10 -16.50 -2.79
CA ALA A 19 -1.89 -16.08 -3.50
C ALA A 19 -2.16 -15.17 -4.72
N PRO A 20 -3.20 -15.40 -5.56
CA PRO A 20 -3.53 -14.48 -6.65
C PRO A 20 -3.88 -13.07 -6.18
N LEU A 21 -4.48 -12.92 -4.99
CA LEU A 21 -4.79 -11.62 -4.40
C LEU A 21 -3.51 -10.90 -3.95
N TYR A 22 -2.52 -11.64 -3.46
CA TYR A 22 -1.21 -11.08 -3.14
C TYR A 22 -0.48 -10.60 -4.39
N LEU A 23 -0.56 -11.38 -5.48
CA LEU A 23 0.02 -10.99 -6.76
C LEU A 23 -0.70 -9.77 -7.35
N ALA A 24 -2.02 -9.63 -7.17
CA ALA A 24 -2.73 -8.41 -7.55
C ALA A 24 -2.20 -7.18 -6.79
N GLY A 25 -1.94 -7.29 -5.48
CA GLY A 25 -1.29 -6.24 -4.69
C GLY A 25 0.12 -5.90 -5.18
N PHE A 26 0.92 -6.92 -5.53
CA PHE A 26 2.22 -6.74 -6.17
C PHE A 26 2.10 -6.00 -7.51
N THR A 27 1.16 -6.41 -8.37
CA THR A 27 0.95 -5.82 -9.71
C THR A 27 0.66 -4.33 -9.62
N THR A 28 -0.16 -3.89 -8.64
CA THR A 28 -0.43 -2.46 -8.41
C THR A 28 0.85 -1.70 -8.09
N ALA A 29 1.59 -2.17 -7.09
CA ALA A 29 2.79 -1.49 -6.60
C ALA A 29 3.93 -1.51 -7.63
N PHE A 30 4.12 -2.64 -8.32
CA PHE A 30 5.10 -2.80 -9.39
C PHE A 30 4.79 -1.87 -10.57
N GLY A 31 3.52 -1.80 -11.00
CA GLY A 31 3.11 -0.95 -12.13
C GLY A 31 3.25 0.54 -11.85
N ALA A 32 2.87 0.98 -10.65
CA ALA A 32 3.01 2.38 -10.24
C ALA A 32 4.48 2.82 -10.22
N HIS A 33 5.31 2.09 -9.46
CA HIS A 33 6.70 2.48 -9.18
C HIS A 33 7.69 2.09 -10.29
N GLY A 34 7.42 1.01 -11.02
CA GLY A 34 8.22 0.62 -12.18
C GLY A 34 8.18 1.67 -13.28
N ILE A 35 6.98 2.16 -13.63
CA ILE A 35 6.84 3.21 -14.65
C ILE A 35 7.35 4.57 -14.11
N ALA A 36 7.11 4.90 -12.84
CA ALA A 36 7.62 6.15 -12.26
C ALA A 36 9.15 6.23 -12.36
N ALA A 37 9.85 5.15 -11.99
CA ALA A 37 11.31 5.08 -12.12
C ALA A 37 11.75 5.09 -13.58
N ALA A 38 11.03 4.40 -14.45
CA ALA A 38 11.27 4.32 -15.87
C ALA A 38 11.22 5.68 -16.55
N LEU A 39 10.15 6.42 -16.32
CA LEU A 39 9.97 7.78 -16.86
C LEU A 39 11.07 8.72 -16.35
N GLY A 40 11.56 8.53 -15.12
CA GLY A 40 12.65 9.31 -14.56
C GLY A 40 13.97 9.10 -15.29
N VAL A 41 14.23 7.92 -15.84
CA VAL A 41 15.45 7.61 -16.62
C VAL A 41 15.33 8.13 -18.05
N GLU A 42 14.16 7.97 -18.69
CA GLU A 42 13.96 8.30 -20.11
C GLU A 42 13.59 9.77 -20.36
N THR A 43 13.44 10.62 -19.33
CA THR A 43 13.13 12.05 -19.52
C THR A 43 14.09 12.78 -20.47
N GLY A 44 15.37 12.37 -20.49
CA GLY A 44 16.37 12.93 -21.40
C GLY A 44 16.20 12.49 -22.86
N ASP A 45 15.82 11.25 -23.09
CA ASP A 45 15.81 10.63 -24.42
C ASP A 45 14.48 10.89 -25.18
N ILE A 46 13.35 11.02 -24.47
CA ILE A 46 12.03 11.28 -25.07
C ILE A 46 11.74 12.79 -25.16
N GLY A 47 12.62 13.66 -24.66
CA GLY A 47 12.42 15.11 -24.66
C GLY A 47 11.25 15.58 -23.77
N LEU A 48 10.90 14.80 -22.74
CA LEU A 48 9.87 15.17 -21.78
C LEU A 48 10.32 16.32 -20.90
N SER A 49 9.52 17.38 -20.83
CA SER A 49 9.74 18.40 -19.80
C SER A 49 9.47 17.85 -18.40
N ILE A 50 10.13 18.41 -17.39
CA ILE A 50 9.90 18.06 -15.97
C ILE A 50 8.41 18.18 -15.60
N LEU A 51 7.72 19.17 -16.18
CA LEU A 51 6.28 19.35 -15.98
C LEU A 51 5.48 18.18 -16.57
N THR A 52 5.78 17.77 -17.79
CA THR A 52 5.11 16.63 -18.46
C THR A 52 5.34 15.34 -17.68
N PHE A 53 6.57 15.12 -17.23
CA PHE A 53 6.91 14.00 -16.34
C PHE A 53 6.04 13.99 -15.07
N GLY A 54 5.97 15.13 -14.36
CA GLY A 54 5.15 15.29 -13.17
C GLY A 54 3.65 15.03 -13.43
N ILE A 55 3.13 15.50 -14.56
CA ILE A 55 1.73 15.25 -14.97
C ILE A 55 1.49 13.76 -15.22
N LEU A 56 2.39 13.05 -15.87
CA LEU A 56 2.27 11.61 -16.14
C LEU A 56 2.23 10.77 -14.88
N LEU A 57 2.95 11.17 -13.83
CA LEU A 57 2.86 10.54 -12.53
C LEU A 57 1.54 10.88 -11.83
N ALA A 58 1.22 12.17 -11.77
CA ALA A 58 0.04 12.66 -11.06
C ALA A 58 -1.28 12.13 -11.62
N VAL A 59 -1.37 11.91 -12.94
CA VAL A 59 -2.59 11.39 -13.58
C VAL A 59 -2.93 9.98 -13.11
N TYR A 60 -1.95 9.11 -12.92
CA TYR A 60 -2.15 7.78 -12.36
C TYR A 60 -2.66 7.86 -10.91
N ASP A 61 -1.96 8.60 -10.06
CA ASP A 61 -2.28 8.71 -8.64
C ASP A 61 -3.63 9.40 -8.42
N LEU A 62 -3.94 10.43 -9.21
CA LEU A 62 -5.23 11.12 -9.16
C LEU A 62 -6.39 10.18 -9.50
N ALA A 63 -6.22 9.34 -10.52
CA ALA A 63 -7.23 8.33 -10.87
C ALA A 63 -7.43 7.34 -9.72
N GLU A 64 -6.35 6.87 -9.08
CA GLU A 64 -6.43 6.00 -7.92
C GLU A 64 -7.15 6.68 -6.74
N VAL A 65 -6.76 7.89 -6.39
CA VAL A 65 -7.35 8.66 -5.27
C VAL A 65 -8.85 8.84 -5.46
N VAL A 66 -9.29 9.24 -6.66
CA VAL A 66 -10.71 9.53 -6.93
C VAL A 66 -11.55 8.25 -7.01
N LEU A 67 -11.01 7.19 -7.61
CA LEU A 67 -11.82 6.00 -7.96
C LEU A 67 -11.77 4.87 -6.93
N LYS A 68 -10.77 4.81 -6.04
CA LYS A 68 -10.67 3.75 -5.00
C LYS A 68 -11.92 3.64 -4.11
N PRO A 69 -12.50 4.73 -3.59
CA PRO A 69 -13.73 4.64 -2.80
C PRO A 69 -14.92 4.12 -3.62
N VAL A 70 -14.98 4.52 -4.91
CA VAL A 70 -16.05 4.10 -5.83
C VAL A 70 -15.97 2.59 -6.08
N PHE A 71 -14.82 2.10 -6.49
CA PHE A 71 -14.63 0.67 -6.77
C PHE A 71 -14.64 -0.18 -5.50
N GLY A 72 -14.15 0.33 -4.37
CA GLY A 72 -14.34 -0.31 -3.08
C GLY A 72 -15.80 -0.55 -2.75
N SER A 73 -16.64 0.49 -2.94
CA SER A 73 -18.09 0.37 -2.79
C SER A 73 -18.73 -0.55 -3.84
N LEU A 74 -18.25 -0.52 -5.08
CA LEU A 74 -18.72 -1.42 -6.14
C LEU A 74 -18.40 -2.88 -5.81
N SER A 75 -17.22 -3.17 -5.26
CA SER A 75 -16.84 -4.53 -4.87
C SER A 75 -17.76 -5.13 -3.81
N ASP A 76 -18.30 -4.29 -2.94
CA ASP A 76 -19.33 -4.71 -2.03
C ASP A 76 -20.70 -4.94 -2.73
N ARG A 77 -20.97 -4.34 -3.88
CA ARG A 77 -22.26 -4.45 -4.61
C ARG A 77 -22.34 -5.67 -5.50
N ILE A 78 -21.33 -5.92 -6.28
CA ILE A 78 -21.31 -6.98 -7.30
C ILE A 78 -20.38 -8.12 -6.94
N GLY A 79 -19.69 -8.01 -5.78
CA GLY A 79 -18.70 -8.97 -5.31
C GLY A 79 -17.27 -8.55 -5.64
N ALA A 80 -16.32 -8.95 -4.81
CA ALA A 80 -14.91 -8.60 -4.98
C ALA A 80 -14.30 -9.22 -6.25
N LYS A 81 -14.57 -10.51 -6.52
CA LYS A 81 -13.97 -11.23 -7.66
C LYS A 81 -14.21 -10.56 -9.02
N PRO A 82 -15.45 -10.19 -9.43
CA PRO A 82 -15.65 -9.52 -10.71
C PRO A 82 -14.96 -8.16 -10.79
N VAL A 83 -14.88 -7.40 -9.69
CA VAL A 83 -14.19 -6.10 -9.66
C VAL A 83 -12.67 -6.29 -9.80
N ILE A 84 -12.09 -7.28 -9.11
CA ILE A 84 -10.66 -7.61 -9.26
C ILE A 84 -10.34 -8.03 -10.69
N VAL A 85 -11.11 -8.96 -11.25
CA VAL A 85 -10.88 -9.47 -12.62
C VAL A 85 -11.05 -8.35 -13.63
N GLY A 86 -12.14 -7.57 -13.55
CA GLY A 86 -12.40 -6.45 -14.46
C GLY A 86 -11.29 -5.39 -14.37
N GLY A 87 -10.84 -5.06 -13.16
CA GLY A 87 -9.72 -4.14 -12.93
C GLY A 87 -8.41 -4.65 -13.53
N LEU A 88 -8.05 -5.93 -13.31
CA LEU A 88 -6.83 -6.52 -13.86
C LEU A 88 -6.86 -6.60 -15.38
N ILE A 89 -8.00 -6.93 -16.00
CA ILE A 89 -8.18 -6.92 -17.46
C ILE A 89 -8.05 -5.49 -17.99
N ALA A 90 -8.68 -4.51 -17.33
CA ALA A 90 -8.58 -3.11 -17.72
C ALA A 90 -7.12 -2.59 -17.57
N PHE A 91 -6.40 -3.01 -16.53
CA PHE A 91 -4.99 -2.67 -16.36
C PHE A 91 -4.12 -3.29 -17.46
N ALA A 92 -4.37 -4.56 -17.81
CA ALA A 92 -3.69 -5.22 -18.92
C ALA A 92 -3.96 -4.50 -20.25
N ALA A 93 -5.21 -4.11 -20.50
CA ALA A 93 -5.59 -3.38 -21.73
C ALA A 93 -4.95 -1.99 -21.77
N ALA A 94 -4.93 -1.23 -20.67
CA ALA A 94 -4.27 0.06 -20.59
C ALA A 94 -2.74 -0.07 -20.76
N SER A 95 -2.14 -1.12 -20.20
CA SER A 95 -0.72 -1.44 -20.38
C SER A 95 -0.43 -1.84 -21.83
N PHE A 96 -1.29 -2.67 -22.44
CA PHE A 96 -1.16 -3.04 -23.84
C PHE A 96 -1.25 -1.81 -24.76
N PHE A 97 -2.18 -0.89 -24.50
CA PHE A 97 -2.24 0.41 -25.20
C PHE A 97 -0.93 1.20 -25.02
N GLY A 98 -0.35 1.18 -23.83
CA GLY A 98 0.92 1.84 -23.51
C GLY A 98 2.10 1.35 -24.37
N ILE A 99 2.08 0.11 -24.88
CA ILE A 99 3.12 -0.43 -25.79
C ILE A 99 3.25 0.43 -27.07
N PHE A 100 2.18 1.07 -27.48
CA PHE A 100 2.10 1.88 -28.70
C PHE A 100 2.08 3.39 -28.42
N ALA A 101 2.29 3.79 -27.16
CA ALA A 101 2.23 5.18 -26.73
C ALA A 101 3.50 5.95 -27.11
N GLY A 102 3.61 6.35 -28.39
CA GLY A 102 4.73 7.12 -28.92
C GLY A 102 4.69 8.63 -28.62
N THR A 103 3.70 9.13 -27.88
CA THR A 103 3.59 10.54 -27.49
C THR A 103 3.25 10.70 -26.02
N PRO A 104 3.62 11.84 -25.37
CA PRO A 104 3.27 12.09 -23.96
C PRO A 104 1.77 12.02 -23.68
N ILE A 105 0.93 12.42 -24.62
CA ILE A 105 -0.53 12.38 -24.48
C ILE A 105 -1.03 10.95 -24.43
N LEU A 106 -0.59 10.09 -25.35
CA LEU A 106 -0.96 8.68 -25.38
C LEU A 106 -0.45 7.95 -24.14
N LEU A 107 0.74 8.27 -23.68
CA LEU A 107 1.30 7.78 -22.44
C LEU A 107 0.46 8.22 -21.22
N GLY A 108 0.00 9.48 -21.21
CA GLY A 108 -0.92 9.99 -20.19
C GLY A 108 -2.26 9.24 -20.16
N ILE A 109 -2.81 8.91 -21.32
CA ILE A 109 -4.04 8.10 -21.44
C ILE A 109 -3.80 6.69 -20.90
N ALA A 110 -2.68 6.07 -21.23
CA ALA A 110 -2.31 4.76 -20.69
C ALA A 110 -2.19 4.81 -19.16
N ARG A 111 -1.52 5.81 -18.59
CA ARG A 111 -1.36 6.05 -17.15
C ARG A 111 -2.70 6.27 -16.44
N LEU A 112 -3.57 7.10 -17.01
CA LEU A 112 -4.93 7.31 -16.50
C LEU A 112 -5.71 5.99 -16.46
N GLY A 113 -5.66 5.22 -17.53
CA GLY A 113 -6.29 3.90 -17.61
C GLY A 113 -5.73 2.91 -16.61
N GLN A 114 -4.41 2.87 -16.42
CA GLN A 114 -3.76 2.03 -15.42
C GLN A 114 -4.17 2.42 -14.00
N GLY A 115 -4.16 3.72 -13.65
CA GLY A 115 -4.57 4.21 -12.34
C GLY A 115 -6.04 3.91 -12.05
N ALA A 116 -6.93 4.15 -13.01
CA ALA A 116 -8.35 3.82 -12.89
C ALA A 116 -8.58 2.32 -12.69
N ALA A 117 -7.85 1.49 -13.41
CA ALA A 117 -7.92 0.04 -13.27
C ALA A 117 -7.35 -0.45 -11.92
N ALA A 118 -6.21 0.10 -11.48
CA ALA A 118 -5.60 -0.20 -10.19
C ALA A 118 -6.53 0.17 -9.02
N ALA A 119 -7.23 1.29 -9.13
CA ALA A 119 -8.26 1.71 -8.18
C ALA A 119 -9.38 0.67 -8.01
N ALA A 120 -9.66 -0.15 -9.02
CA ALA A 120 -10.66 -1.20 -8.95
C ALA A 120 -10.14 -2.45 -8.21
N PHE A 121 -9.01 -3.00 -8.62
CA PHE A 121 -8.58 -4.30 -8.10
C PHE A 121 -7.79 -4.23 -6.78
N SER A 122 -7.14 -3.12 -6.45
CA SER A 122 -6.37 -2.98 -5.21
C SER A 122 -7.26 -3.06 -3.95
N PRO A 123 -8.28 -2.20 -3.75
CA PRO A 123 -9.15 -2.28 -2.59
C PRO A 123 -10.04 -3.53 -2.57
N ALA A 124 -10.47 -4.02 -3.73
CA ALA A 124 -11.25 -5.24 -3.82
C ALA A 124 -10.42 -6.47 -3.42
N SER A 125 -9.11 -6.50 -3.75
CA SER A 125 -8.20 -7.56 -3.32
C SER A 125 -7.98 -7.53 -1.81
N SER A 126 -7.73 -6.36 -1.21
CA SER A 126 -7.57 -6.24 0.25
C SER A 126 -8.85 -6.61 1.00
N ALA A 127 -10.03 -6.25 0.47
CA ALA A 127 -11.32 -6.67 1.01
C ALA A 127 -11.54 -8.20 0.92
N ALA A 128 -11.18 -8.81 -0.21
CA ALA A 128 -11.24 -10.26 -0.39
C ALA A 128 -10.27 -10.97 0.56
N VAL A 129 -9.05 -10.46 0.74
CA VAL A 129 -8.08 -10.97 1.72
C VAL A 129 -8.66 -10.92 3.13
N ALA A 130 -9.28 -9.81 3.54
CA ALA A 130 -9.92 -9.65 4.84
C ALA A 130 -11.02 -10.70 5.07
N ARG A 131 -11.89 -10.89 4.08
CA ARG A 131 -13.01 -11.82 4.17
C ARG A 131 -12.59 -13.30 4.16
N LEU A 132 -11.55 -13.63 3.40
CA LEU A 132 -11.01 -15.00 3.34
C LEU A 132 -10.18 -15.33 4.59
N ALA A 133 -9.51 -14.35 5.19
CA ALA A 133 -8.69 -14.57 6.37
C ALA A 133 -9.49 -15.06 7.59
N GLY A 134 -10.72 -14.56 7.74
CA GLY A 134 -11.52 -14.78 8.94
C GLY A 134 -10.92 -14.11 10.20
N PRO A 135 -11.64 -14.09 11.33
CA PRO A 135 -11.27 -13.29 12.50
C PRO A 135 -9.93 -13.66 13.16
N GLY A 136 -9.53 -14.94 13.09
CA GLY A 136 -8.34 -15.46 13.79
C GLY A 136 -7.03 -15.38 13.00
N ALA A 137 -7.05 -14.96 11.73
CA ALA A 137 -5.87 -15.00 10.85
C ALA A 137 -5.64 -13.72 10.06
N VAL A 138 -6.39 -12.66 10.35
CA VAL A 138 -6.36 -11.38 9.60
C VAL A 138 -4.96 -10.76 9.58
N GLY A 139 -4.24 -10.78 10.70
CA GLY A 139 -2.89 -10.24 10.79
C GLY A 139 -1.91 -10.97 9.87
N ARG A 140 -1.93 -12.30 9.88
CA ARG A 140 -1.07 -13.15 9.03
C ARG A 140 -1.33 -12.93 7.54
N TYR A 141 -2.60 -12.79 7.14
CA TYR A 141 -2.96 -12.59 5.74
C TYR A 141 -2.59 -11.18 5.27
N PHE A 142 -2.86 -10.14 6.06
CA PHE A 142 -2.42 -8.78 5.72
C PHE A 142 -0.90 -8.60 5.79
N GLY A 143 -0.22 -9.28 6.71
CA GLY A 143 1.23 -9.31 6.73
C GLY A 143 1.83 -9.86 5.42
N LYS A 144 1.28 -10.95 4.88
CA LYS A 144 1.69 -11.48 3.58
C LYS A 144 1.30 -10.56 2.42
N TYR A 145 0.05 -10.05 2.43
CA TYR A 145 -0.41 -9.12 1.39
C TYR A 145 0.49 -7.89 1.30
N GLY A 146 0.78 -7.29 2.44
CA GLY A 146 1.68 -6.14 2.53
C GLY A 146 3.11 -6.46 2.11
N SER A 147 3.63 -7.65 2.44
CA SER A 147 4.93 -8.13 1.95
C SER A 147 5.00 -8.20 0.43
N TRP A 148 3.99 -8.77 -0.22
CA TRP A 148 3.92 -8.85 -1.68
C TRP A 148 3.82 -7.46 -2.31
N LYS A 149 3.01 -6.58 -1.72
CA LYS A 149 2.92 -5.18 -2.16
C LYS A 149 4.25 -4.45 -1.97
N GLY A 150 4.93 -4.67 -0.83
CA GLY A 150 6.27 -4.17 -0.54
C GLY A 150 7.33 -4.64 -1.54
N LEU A 151 7.27 -5.90 -1.97
CA LEU A 151 8.13 -6.41 -3.06
C LEU A 151 7.87 -5.67 -4.37
N GLY A 152 6.62 -5.33 -4.68
CA GLY A 152 6.29 -4.52 -5.85
C GLY A 152 6.92 -3.13 -5.80
N TYR A 153 6.90 -2.47 -4.66
CA TYR A 153 7.58 -1.18 -4.43
C TYR A 153 9.09 -1.28 -4.62
N ALA A 154 9.71 -2.36 -4.12
CA ALA A 154 11.16 -2.55 -4.18
C ALA A 154 11.64 -2.98 -5.56
N LEU A 155 10.96 -3.97 -6.16
CA LEU A 155 11.35 -4.56 -7.43
C LEU A 155 10.88 -3.74 -8.63
N GLY A 156 9.85 -2.91 -8.48
CA GLY A 156 9.33 -2.04 -9.54
C GLY A 156 10.42 -1.20 -10.19
N PRO A 157 11.12 -0.34 -9.45
CA PRO A 157 12.21 0.46 -10.00
C PRO A 157 13.36 -0.37 -10.57
N LEU A 158 13.76 -1.45 -9.88
CA LEU A 158 14.90 -2.29 -10.30
C LEU A 158 14.60 -3.05 -11.60
N ILE A 159 13.48 -3.76 -11.65
CA ILE A 159 13.07 -4.52 -12.84
C ILE A 159 12.65 -3.55 -13.94
N GLY A 160 11.98 -2.44 -13.57
CA GLY A 160 11.62 -1.38 -14.51
C GLY A 160 12.85 -0.84 -15.24
N ALA A 161 13.89 -0.44 -14.52
CA ALA A 161 15.15 0.01 -15.12
C ALA A 161 15.83 -1.04 -16.00
N ALA A 162 15.83 -2.32 -15.57
CA ALA A 162 16.38 -3.40 -16.38
C ALA A 162 15.59 -3.62 -17.68
N LEU A 163 14.26 -3.55 -17.63
CA LEU A 163 13.41 -3.71 -18.82
C LEU A 163 13.57 -2.55 -19.80
N ILE A 164 13.76 -1.32 -19.30
CA ILE A 164 14.06 -0.15 -20.14
C ILE A 164 15.34 -0.34 -20.91
N GLY A 165 16.37 -0.91 -20.29
CA GLY A 165 17.63 -1.22 -20.96
C GLY A 165 17.51 -2.23 -22.10
N LEU A 166 16.38 -2.96 -22.22
CA LEU A 166 16.11 -3.93 -23.31
C LEU A 166 15.39 -3.29 -24.50
N ASP A 167 14.29 -2.59 -24.29
CA ASP A 167 13.45 -2.02 -25.37
C ASP A 167 12.63 -0.80 -24.84
N GLY A 168 13.25 0.03 -24.03
CA GLY A 168 12.62 1.25 -23.48
C GLY A 168 11.34 0.97 -22.68
N LEU A 169 10.48 1.95 -22.61
CA LEU A 169 9.17 1.84 -21.94
C LEU A 169 8.30 0.72 -22.51
N ARG A 170 8.51 0.35 -23.78
CA ARG A 170 7.76 -0.71 -24.45
C ARG A 170 7.92 -2.05 -23.73
N ALA A 171 9.15 -2.45 -23.38
CA ALA A 171 9.41 -3.70 -22.65
C ALA A 171 8.68 -3.73 -21.30
N LEU A 172 8.65 -2.60 -20.58
CA LEU A 172 7.96 -2.49 -19.31
C LEU A 172 6.43 -2.61 -19.48
N PHE A 173 5.84 -1.97 -20.49
CA PHE A 173 4.42 -2.11 -20.78
C PHE A 173 4.03 -3.52 -21.19
N ILE A 174 4.87 -4.22 -21.95
CA ILE A 174 4.67 -5.65 -22.27
C ILE A 174 4.68 -6.49 -21.00
N ALA A 175 5.68 -6.30 -20.12
CA ALA A 175 5.76 -7.03 -18.86
C ALA A 175 4.54 -6.79 -17.95
N LEU A 176 4.07 -5.54 -17.86
CA LEU A 176 2.86 -5.19 -17.10
C LEU A 176 1.60 -5.82 -17.71
N THR A 177 1.49 -5.84 -19.02
CA THR A 177 0.37 -6.50 -19.72
C THR A 177 0.31 -7.98 -19.38
N ILE A 178 1.46 -8.67 -19.51
CA ILE A 178 1.55 -10.11 -19.22
C ILE A 178 1.28 -10.39 -17.74
N LEU A 179 1.87 -9.61 -16.84
CA LEU A 179 1.69 -9.76 -15.39
C LEU A 179 0.23 -9.60 -14.98
N ALA A 180 -0.44 -8.55 -15.47
CA ALA A 180 -1.83 -8.29 -15.14
C ALA A 180 -2.77 -9.34 -15.74
N ALA A 181 -2.55 -9.75 -17.00
CA ALA A 181 -3.34 -10.80 -17.65
C ALA A 181 -3.17 -12.15 -16.94
N ALA A 182 -1.93 -12.55 -16.61
CA ALA A 182 -1.65 -13.78 -15.88
C ALA A 182 -2.29 -13.75 -14.48
N THR A 183 -2.21 -12.61 -13.78
CA THR A 183 -2.86 -12.42 -12.48
C THR A 183 -4.38 -12.52 -12.60
N ALA A 184 -4.99 -11.93 -13.64
CA ALA A 184 -6.42 -12.01 -13.88
C ALA A 184 -6.87 -13.46 -14.09
N ILE A 185 -6.16 -14.22 -14.94
CA ILE A 185 -6.43 -15.65 -15.18
C ILE A 185 -6.33 -16.42 -13.86
N TRP A 186 -5.29 -16.18 -13.05
CA TRP A 186 -5.12 -16.87 -11.78
C TRP A 186 -6.23 -16.53 -10.78
N VAL A 187 -6.68 -15.28 -10.72
CA VAL A 187 -7.84 -14.87 -9.91
C VAL A 187 -9.12 -15.56 -10.40
N ILE A 188 -9.35 -15.65 -11.72
CA ILE A 188 -10.52 -16.33 -12.28
C ILE A 188 -10.57 -17.81 -11.86
N VAL A 189 -9.44 -18.49 -11.91
CA VAL A 189 -9.35 -19.93 -11.64
C VAL A 189 -9.38 -20.22 -10.14
N ALA A 190 -8.59 -19.51 -9.34
CA ALA A 190 -8.29 -19.92 -7.96
C ALA A 190 -9.13 -19.19 -6.90
N VAL A 191 -9.59 -17.96 -7.14
CA VAL A 191 -10.34 -17.20 -6.12
C VAL A 191 -11.82 -17.58 -6.19
N PRO A 192 -12.44 -18.02 -5.07
CA PRO A 192 -13.87 -18.34 -5.05
C PRO A 192 -14.72 -17.05 -5.18
N ARG A 193 -15.96 -17.21 -5.62
CA ARG A 193 -16.95 -16.14 -5.54
C ARG A 193 -17.38 -15.98 -4.08
N LEU A 194 -17.03 -14.86 -3.47
CA LEU A 194 -17.49 -14.52 -2.14
C LEU A 194 -18.96 -14.07 -2.20
N PRO A 195 -19.81 -14.52 -1.27
CA PRO A 195 -21.23 -14.15 -1.26
C PRO A 195 -21.40 -12.64 -1.14
N ILE A 196 -22.34 -12.09 -1.89
CA ILE A 196 -22.77 -10.69 -1.76
C ILE A 196 -23.67 -10.63 -0.53
N LEU A 197 -23.32 -9.77 0.43
CA LEU A 197 -24.07 -9.67 1.67
C LEU A 197 -25.11 -8.56 1.57
N PRO A 198 -26.32 -8.75 2.17
CA PRO A 198 -27.35 -7.70 2.24
C PRO A 198 -26.82 -6.44 2.90
N ARG A 199 -27.21 -5.26 2.38
CA ARG A 199 -26.71 -3.99 2.89
C ARG A 199 -27.84 -3.11 3.40
N PRO A 200 -27.63 -2.43 4.53
CA PRO A 200 -28.46 -1.28 4.88
C PRO A 200 -28.25 -0.16 3.84
N ARG A 201 -29.29 0.61 3.57
CA ARG A 201 -29.18 1.86 2.80
C ARG A 201 -28.42 2.88 3.64
N TYR A 202 -27.35 3.45 3.09
CA TYR A 202 -26.54 4.48 3.77
C TYR A 202 -26.82 5.84 3.18
N THR A 203 -26.89 6.84 4.05
CA THR A 203 -26.95 8.25 3.70
C THR A 203 -25.54 8.84 3.62
N LEU A 204 -25.41 10.04 3.00
CA LEU A 204 -24.15 10.80 3.03
C LEU A 204 -23.68 11.06 4.48
N LYS A 205 -24.63 11.26 5.41
CA LYS A 205 -24.34 11.44 6.83
C LYS A 205 -23.65 10.22 7.46
N ASP A 206 -24.05 9.01 7.07
CA ASP A 206 -23.42 7.77 7.53
C ASP A 206 -22.01 7.62 6.96
N LEU A 207 -21.77 8.13 5.74
CA LEU A 207 -20.45 8.17 5.12
C LEU A 207 -19.48 9.06 5.91
N VAL A 208 -19.89 10.30 6.17
CA VAL A 208 -19.11 11.27 6.94
C VAL A 208 -18.86 10.72 8.35
N LYS A 209 -19.89 10.20 9.02
CA LYS A 209 -19.78 9.63 10.36
C LYS A 209 -18.76 8.48 10.41
N GLN A 210 -18.74 7.61 9.41
CA GLN A 210 -17.76 6.53 9.34
C GLN A 210 -16.33 7.05 9.16
N THR A 211 -16.12 8.08 8.34
CA THR A 211 -14.79 8.65 8.06
C THR A 211 -14.19 9.33 9.29
N VAL A 212 -15.02 9.93 10.16
CA VAL A 212 -14.59 10.55 11.43
C VAL A 212 -14.59 9.57 12.61
N ASP A 213 -15.10 8.35 12.45
CA ASP A 213 -15.06 7.34 13.50
C ASP A 213 -13.60 6.97 13.84
N ARG A 214 -13.27 7.01 15.14
CA ARG A 214 -11.90 6.74 15.61
C ARG A 214 -11.39 5.36 15.24
N SER A 215 -12.29 4.37 15.13
CA SER A 215 -11.96 2.99 14.73
C SER A 215 -11.52 2.89 13.27
N PHE A 216 -11.93 3.85 12.43
CA PHE A 216 -11.51 3.99 11.04
C PHE A 216 -10.40 5.03 10.87
N LEU A 217 -10.59 6.24 11.43
CA LEU A 217 -9.68 7.38 11.22
C LEU A 217 -8.26 7.08 11.70
N ILE A 218 -8.10 6.55 12.92
CA ILE A 218 -6.77 6.33 13.51
C ILE A 218 -5.96 5.31 12.72
N PRO A 219 -6.47 4.08 12.39
CA PRO A 219 -5.72 3.17 11.52
C PRO A 219 -5.43 3.75 10.14
N THR A 220 -6.32 4.56 9.57
CA THR A 220 -6.10 5.24 8.30
C THR A 220 -4.98 6.28 8.39
N LEU A 221 -4.91 7.06 9.47
CA LEU A 221 -3.78 7.95 9.74
C LEU A 221 -2.46 7.20 9.93
N VAL A 222 -2.48 6.04 10.60
CA VAL A 222 -1.31 5.16 10.69
C VAL A 222 -0.84 4.72 9.30
N LEU A 223 -1.77 4.34 8.42
CA LEU A 223 -1.47 3.98 7.03
C LEU A 223 -0.91 5.18 6.26
N ALA A 224 -1.52 6.36 6.38
CA ALA A 224 -1.05 7.58 5.72
C ALA A 224 0.37 7.97 6.18
N ALA A 225 0.63 7.96 7.50
CA ALA A 225 1.96 8.26 8.04
C ALA A 225 3.01 7.25 7.58
N SER A 226 2.65 5.94 7.54
CA SER A 226 3.56 4.88 7.08
C SER A 226 3.90 5.01 5.59
N THR A 227 2.92 5.33 4.74
CA THR A 227 3.15 5.51 3.29
C THR A 227 3.77 6.86 2.97
N GLY A 228 3.46 7.91 3.73
CA GLY A 228 4.16 9.20 3.61
C GLY A 228 5.66 9.06 3.91
N ALA A 229 5.99 8.29 4.94
CA ALA A 229 7.39 7.97 5.25
C ALA A 229 8.03 7.10 4.16
N LEU A 230 7.28 6.16 3.55
CA LEU A 230 7.76 5.34 2.42
C LEU A 230 8.05 6.23 1.21
N GLY A 231 7.12 7.09 0.79
CA GLY A 231 7.30 7.99 -0.34
C GLY A 231 8.50 8.93 -0.15
N VAL A 232 8.64 9.49 1.07
CA VAL A 232 9.82 10.29 1.42
C VAL A 232 11.10 9.46 1.37
N ALA A 233 11.10 8.27 1.94
CA ALA A 233 12.30 7.44 1.95
C ALA A 233 12.71 7.01 0.53
N VAL A 234 11.76 6.61 -0.31
CA VAL A 234 12.04 6.22 -1.72
C VAL A 234 12.57 7.40 -2.53
N GLY A 235 12.05 8.62 -2.32
CA GLY A 235 12.51 9.81 -3.04
C GLY A 235 13.80 10.42 -2.49
N PHE A 236 13.92 10.53 -1.18
CA PHE A 236 14.99 11.33 -0.56
C PHE A 236 16.19 10.53 -0.05
N LEU A 237 16.07 9.19 0.22
CA LEU A 237 17.26 8.39 0.58
C LEU A 237 18.30 8.34 -0.55
N PRO A 238 17.92 8.12 -1.84
CA PRO A 238 18.88 8.19 -2.93
C PRO A 238 19.50 9.59 -3.07
N LEU A 239 18.70 10.65 -2.94
CA LEU A 239 19.18 12.03 -2.98
C LEU A 239 20.22 12.30 -1.88
N LEU A 240 19.94 11.90 -0.64
CA LEU A 240 20.90 12.00 0.47
C LEU A 240 22.14 11.14 0.22
N GLY A 241 21.98 9.94 -0.35
CA GLY A 241 23.13 9.08 -0.71
C GLY A 241 24.06 9.74 -1.71
N THR A 242 23.53 10.46 -2.70
CA THR A 242 24.37 11.22 -3.66
C THR A 242 25.09 12.39 -2.99
N THR A 243 24.42 13.13 -2.10
CA THR A 243 25.07 14.22 -1.33
C THR A 243 26.14 13.72 -0.37
N LEU A 244 26.02 12.47 0.10
CA LEU A 244 27.01 11.77 0.94
C LEU A 244 28.09 11.06 0.11
N HIS A 245 28.14 11.25 -1.20
CA HIS A 245 29.15 10.70 -2.13
C HIS A 245 29.19 9.15 -2.17
N LEU A 246 28.05 8.47 -1.92
CA LEU A 246 27.96 7.00 -1.92
C LEU A 246 27.92 6.38 -3.31
N GLY A 247 27.87 7.19 -4.35
CA GLY A 247 27.66 6.73 -5.72
C GLY A 247 26.26 6.16 -5.95
N LEU A 248 25.97 5.74 -7.18
CA LEU A 248 24.64 5.25 -7.56
C LEU A 248 24.23 4.00 -6.76
N PHE A 249 25.12 3.00 -6.70
CA PHE A 249 24.80 1.73 -6.02
C PHE A 249 24.61 1.90 -4.52
N GLY A 250 25.44 2.68 -3.84
CA GLY A 250 25.28 2.96 -2.40
C GLY A 250 23.99 3.71 -2.13
N SER A 251 23.65 4.70 -2.93
CA SER A 251 22.41 5.46 -2.78
C SER A 251 21.16 4.58 -2.95
N MET A 252 21.14 3.70 -3.96
CA MET A 252 20.02 2.77 -4.20
C MET A 252 19.95 1.66 -3.17
N ALA A 253 21.09 1.23 -2.60
CA ALA A 253 21.13 0.21 -1.55
C ALA A 253 20.33 0.61 -0.31
N ALA A 254 20.24 1.90 0.02
CA ALA A 254 19.42 2.36 1.14
C ALA A 254 17.93 2.04 0.94
N VAL A 255 17.38 2.29 -0.25
CA VAL A 255 15.99 1.94 -0.58
C VAL A 255 15.78 0.42 -0.57
N THR A 256 16.80 -0.33 -1.03
CA THR A 256 16.76 -1.79 -0.99
C THR A 256 16.73 -2.32 0.45
N VAL A 257 17.53 -1.78 1.36
CA VAL A 257 17.50 -2.11 2.80
C VAL A 257 16.13 -1.84 3.41
N LEU A 258 15.54 -0.68 3.13
CA LEU A 258 14.19 -0.32 3.57
C LEU A 258 13.15 -1.35 3.09
N ALA A 259 13.19 -1.67 1.81
CA ALA A 259 12.24 -2.58 1.18
C ALA A 259 12.35 -4.00 1.74
N ILE A 260 13.57 -4.52 1.91
CA ILE A 260 13.83 -5.82 2.53
C ILE A 260 13.33 -5.83 3.98
N ALA A 261 13.69 -4.80 4.77
CA ALA A 261 13.27 -4.70 6.17
C ALA A 261 11.74 -4.70 6.30
N SER A 262 11.05 -3.90 5.49
CA SER A 262 9.58 -3.86 5.47
C SER A 262 8.98 -5.20 5.07
N THR A 263 9.46 -5.79 3.97
CA THR A 263 8.92 -7.04 3.42
C THR A 263 9.08 -8.22 4.37
N LEU A 264 10.23 -8.36 5.04
CA LEU A 264 10.50 -9.47 5.97
C LEU A 264 9.76 -9.31 7.31
N THR A 265 9.56 -8.08 7.75
CA THR A 265 8.91 -7.79 9.04
C THR A 265 7.40 -8.06 9.00
N GLN A 266 6.71 -7.71 7.92
CA GLN A 266 5.25 -7.76 7.82
C GLN A 266 4.62 -9.13 8.14
N PRO A 267 5.09 -10.27 7.58
CA PRO A 267 4.47 -11.57 7.86
C PRO A 267 4.66 -12.02 9.31
N SER A 268 5.79 -11.64 9.92
CA SER A 268 6.12 -11.99 11.30
C SER A 268 5.24 -11.24 12.28
N VAL A 269 5.07 -9.94 12.07
CA VAL A 269 4.18 -9.08 12.88
C VAL A 269 2.73 -9.51 12.75
N GLY A 270 2.27 -9.85 11.55
CA GLY A 270 0.92 -10.37 11.36
C GLY A 270 0.66 -11.66 12.15
N ARG A 271 1.64 -12.59 12.21
CA ARG A 271 1.55 -13.80 13.02
C ARG A 271 1.57 -13.50 14.53
N LEU A 272 2.44 -12.58 14.98
CA LEU A 272 2.50 -12.17 16.38
C LEU A 272 1.18 -11.57 16.88
N ARG A 273 0.50 -10.78 16.01
CA ARG A 273 -0.83 -10.24 16.31
C ARG A 273 -1.86 -11.35 16.45
N ASP A 274 -1.93 -12.25 15.49
CA ASP A 274 -2.92 -13.33 15.49
C ASP A 274 -2.73 -14.29 16.68
N ASN A 275 -1.48 -14.46 17.15
CA ASN A 275 -1.14 -15.24 18.34
C ASN A 275 -1.34 -14.44 19.65
N GLY A 276 -1.86 -13.21 19.60
CA GLY A 276 -2.08 -12.37 20.77
C GLY A 276 -0.82 -11.83 21.46
N ARG A 277 0.38 -12.03 20.84
CA ARG A 277 1.67 -11.57 21.42
C ARG A 277 1.91 -10.08 21.25
N ILE A 278 1.28 -9.44 20.26
CA ILE A 278 1.33 -7.99 20.03
C ILE A 278 -0.07 -7.45 19.85
N SER A 279 -0.39 -6.36 20.54
CA SER A 279 -1.65 -5.65 20.32
C SER A 279 -1.53 -4.70 19.14
N THR A 280 -2.64 -4.40 18.46
CA THR A 280 -2.66 -3.39 17.40
C THR A 280 -2.13 -2.05 17.92
N ARG A 281 -2.58 -1.62 19.11
CA ARG A 281 -2.15 -0.38 19.77
C ARG A 281 -0.63 -0.32 19.92
N THR A 282 -0.05 -1.30 20.61
CA THR A 282 1.38 -1.31 20.90
C THR A 282 2.22 -1.40 19.63
N GLY A 283 1.80 -2.25 18.68
CA GLY A 283 2.54 -2.45 17.46
C GLY A 283 2.51 -1.24 16.53
N THR A 284 1.32 -0.62 16.30
CA THR A 284 1.24 0.58 15.45
C THR A 284 2.01 1.75 16.05
N THR A 285 1.92 1.95 17.37
CA THR A 285 2.69 2.99 18.06
C THR A 285 4.20 2.75 17.94
N ALA A 286 4.67 1.53 18.22
CA ALA A 286 6.08 1.19 18.12
C ALA A 286 6.60 1.30 16.67
N GLY A 287 5.81 0.85 15.69
CA GLY A 287 6.16 0.96 14.28
C GLY A 287 6.31 2.41 13.83
N LEU A 288 5.37 3.28 14.20
CA LEU A 288 5.45 4.72 13.89
C LEU A 288 6.61 5.42 14.61
N LEU A 289 6.91 5.04 15.84
CA LEU A 289 8.07 5.58 16.56
C LEU A 289 9.39 5.16 15.91
N LEU A 290 9.51 3.91 15.41
CA LEU A 290 10.66 3.47 14.63
C LEU A 290 10.82 4.30 13.34
N ILE A 291 9.73 4.57 12.63
CA ILE A 291 9.73 5.46 11.47
C ILE A 291 10.22 6.86 11.85
N ALA A 292 9.65 7.44 12.91
CA ALA A 292 10.00 8.79 13.36
C ALA A 292 11.46 8.90 13.81
N ILE A 293 11.98 7.89 14.50
CA ILE A 293 13.40 7.82 14.91
C ILE A 293 14.30 7.79 13.68
N GLY A 294 13.99 6.96 12.68
CA GLY A 294 14.80 6.87 11.45
C GLY A 294 14.82 8.19 10.68
N ILE A 295 13.65 8.79 10.45
CA ILE A 295 13.55 10.08 9.75
C ILE A 295 14.21 11.20 10.57
N GLY A 296 13.98 11.24 11.88
CA GLY A 296 14.57 12.22 12.78
C GLY A 296 16.10 12.13 12.85
N ALA A 297 16.66 10.93 12.85
CA ALA A 297 18.09 10.73 12.80
C ALA A 297 18.72 11.32 11.53
N LEU A 298 18.08 11.09 10.36
CA LEU A 298 18.50 11.70 9.09
C LEU A 298 18.37 13.22 9.08
N ALA A 299 17.35 13.76 9.76
CA ALA A 299 17.16 15.20 9.85
C ALA A 299 18.30 15.91 10.59
N VAL A 300 18.91 15.23 11.58
CA VAL A 300 19.91 15.83 12.48
C VAL A 300 21.33 15.42 12.10
N ILE A 301 21.56 14.17 11.72
CA ILE A 301 22.90 13.60 11.51
C ILE A 301 22.90 12.82 10.17
N PRO A 302 22.95 13.50 9.01
CA PRO A 302 23.00 12.84 7.70
C PRO A 302 24.42 12.29 7.44
N THR A 303 24.65 11.04 7.82
CA THR A 303 25.89 10.29 7.51
C THR A 303 25.57 9.00 6.77
N PRO A 304 26.54 8.35 6.11
CA PRO A 304 26.32 7.03 5.49
C PRO A 304 25.74 5.98 6.45
N ALA A 305 26.22 5.96 7.68
CA ALA A 305 25.76 5.03 8.71
C ALA A 305 24.29 5.31 9.09
N THR A 306 23.93 6.58 9.35
CA THR A 306 22.55 6.97 9.66
C THR A 306 21.62 6.75 8.48
N LEU A 307 22.07 6.87 7.24
CA LEU A 307 21.28 6.61 6.04
C LEU A 307 20.77 5.15 6.01
N TYR A 308 21.68 4.18 6.19
CA TYR A 308 21.30 2.77 6.20
C TYR A 308 20.52 2.35 7.46
N LEU A 309 20.90 2.89 8.64
CA LEU A 309 20.15 2.64 9.87
C LEU A 309 18.74 3.22 9.81
N ALA A 310 18.59 4.40 9.24
CA ALA A 310 17.27 4.99 9.02
C ALA A 310 16.45 4.17 8.01
N ALA A 311 17.05 3.73 6.90
CA ALA A 311 16.39 2.86 5.95
C ALA A 311 15.88 1.56 6.61
N LEU A 312 16.71 0.94 7.47
CA LEU A 312 16.35 -0.26 8.24
C LEU A 312 15.22 0.03 9.24
N THR A 313 15.32 1.10 10.02
CA THR A 313 14.32 1.43 11.05
C THR A 313 13.00 1.89 10.44
N ILE A 314 13.02 2.71 9.39
CA ILE A 314 11.82 3.14 8.65
C ILE A 314 11.15 1.91 8.02
N GLY A 315 11.89 1.06 7.32
CA GLY A 315 11.37 -0.16 6.70
C GLY A 315 10.76 -1.11 7.73
N THR A 316 11.44 -1.35 8.84
CA THR A 316 10.92 -2.17 9.94
C THR A 316 9.66 -1.55 10.53
N GLY A 317 9.65 -0.24 10.78
CA GLY A 317 8.48 0.49 11.29
C GLY A 317 7.26 0.40 10.39
N ILE A 318 7.43 0.58 9.08
CA ILE A 318 6.38 0.36 8.06
C ILE A 318 5.89 -1.09 8.10
N GLY A 319 6.84 -2.04 8.18
CA GLY A 319 6.56 -3.47 8.27
C GLY A 319 5.77 -3.87 9.51
N VAL A 320 5.88 -3.11 10.60
CA VAL A 320 5.08 -3.31 11.82
C VAL A 320 3.73 -2.61 11.72
N ALA A 321 3.70 -1.32 11.38
CA ALA A 321 2.51 -0.49 11.47
C ALA A 321 1.44 -0.86 10.43
N THR A 322 1.84 -1.06 9.17
CA THR A 322 0.92 -1.25 8.04
C THR A 322 0.01 -2.49 8.18
N PRO A 323 0.53 -3.72 8.40
CA PRO A 323 -0.32 -4.90 8.50
C PRO A 323 -1.24 -4.86 9.73
N LEU A 324 -0.80 -4.22 10.83
CA LEU A 324 -1.61 -4.09 12.03
C LEU A 324 -2.77 -3.12 11.83
N ALA A 325 -2.56 -2.01 11.14
CA ALA A 325 -3.61 -1.06 10.80
C ALA A 325 -4.66 -1.68 9.90
N PHE A 326 -4.27 -2.37 8.81
CA PHE A 326 -5.21 -3.08 7.95
C PHE A 326 -5.94 -4.20 8.69
N ALA A 327 -5.23 -4.96 9.52
CA ALA A 327 -5.84 -6.03 10.30
C ALA A 327 -6.85 -5.49 11.34
N HIS A 328 -6.61 -4.30 11.89
CA HIS A 328 -7.59 -3.63 12.76
C HIS A 328 -8.84 -3.21 11.98
N LEU A 329 -8.65 -2.53 10.84
CA LEU A 329 -9.77 -2.14 9.98
C LEU A 329 -10.61 -3.36 9.56
N ALA A 330 -9.97 -4.44 9.16
CA ALA A 330 -10.66 -5.67 8.79
C ALA A 330 -11.40 -6.31 9.96
N ALA A 331 -10.84 -6.27 11.17
CA ALA A 331 -11.46 -6.86 12.36
C ALA A 331 -12.63 -6.02 12.92
N THR A 332 -12.63 -4.72 12.67
CA THR A 332 -13.67 -3.79 13.17
C THR A 332 -14.73 -3.45 12.13
N THR A 333 -14.53 -3.87 10.88
CA THR A 333 -15.45 -3.58 9.78
C THR A 333 -16.41 -4.76 9.54
N PRO A 334 -17.73 -4.52 9.50
CA PRO A 334 -18.69 -5.53 9.06
C PRO A 334 -18.39 -5.99 7.63
N ALA A 335 -18.59 -7.29 7.37
CA ALA A 335 -18.25 -7.92 6.09
C ALA A 335 -18.95 -7.27 4.87
N GLU A 336 -20.14 -6.69 5.09
CA GLU A 336 -20.96 -6.01 4.07
C GLU A 336 -20.35 -4.70 3.57
N ARG A 337 -19.41 -4.13 4.33
CA ARG A 337 -18.76 -2.83 4.04
C ARG A 337 -17.26 -2.96 3.81
N MET A 338 -16.76 -4.18 3.73
CA MET A 338 -15.33 -4.43 3.70
C MET A 338 -14.66 -3.75 2.51
N GLY A 339 -15.25 -3.84 1.31
CA GLY A 339 -14.72 -3.20 0.10
C GLY A 339 -14.62 -1.68 0.22
N ARG A 340 -15.69 -1.06 0.73
CA ARG A 340 -15.71 0.39 0.95
C ARG A 340 -14.68 0.83 1.99
N THR A 341 -14.60 0.12 3.10
CA THR A 341 -13.62 0.45 4.15
C THR A 341 -12.19 0.32 3.64
N MET A 342 -11.89 -0.75 2.89
CA MET A 342 -10.58 -0.93 2.29
C MET A 342 -10.28 0.12 1.21
N GLY A 343 -11.28 0.50 0.39
CA GLY A 343 -11.15 1.59 -0.59
C GLY A 343 -10.80 2.93 0.06
N ASN A 344 -11.49 3.30 1.14
CA ASN A 344 -11.20 4.53 1.87
C ASN A 344 -9.86 4.47 2.62
N ALA A 345 -9.45 3.30 3.12
CA ALA A 345 -8.15 3.12 3.77
C ALA A 345 -6.99 3.22 2.75
N GLU A 346 -7.16 2.64 1.56
CA GLU A 346 -6.20 2.79 0.46
C GLU A 346 -6.13 4.25 -0.03
N LEU A 347 -7.25 4.98 -0.07
CA LEU A 347 -7.24 6.43 -0.33
C LEU A 347 -6.37 7.18 0.71
N GLY A 348 -6.52 6.86 2.00
CA GLY A 348 -5.68 7.46 3.05
C GLY A 348 -4.19 7.17 2.84
N ARG A 349 -3.85 5.99 2.33
CA ARG A 349 -2.47 5.64 1.96
C ARG A 349 -1.94 6.50 0.82
N GLU A 350 -2.71 6.67 -0.26
CA GLU A 350 -2.28 7.49 -1.40
C GLU A 350 -2.09 8.96 -1.00
N VAL A 351 -2.98 9.49 -0.15
CA VAL A 351 -2.81 10.84 0.41
C VAL A 351 -1.51 10.94 1.22
N GLY A 352 -1.14 9.89 1.95
CA GLY A 352 0.14 9.84 2.66
C GLY A 352 1.32 9.77 1.68
N ASP A 353 1.26 8.89 0.71
CA ASP A 353 2.34 8.65 -0.26
C ASP A 353 2.69 9.90 -1.07
N ALA A 354 1.69 10.62 -1.56
CA ALA A 354 1.86 11.90 -2.24
C ALA A 354 2.17 13.05 -1.27
N GLY A 355 1.48 13.09 -0.13
CA GLY A 355 1.58 14.20 0.83
C GLY A 355 2.91 14.26 1.58
N GLY A 356 3.52 13.11 1.88
CA GLY A 356 4.81 13.05 2.56
C GLY A 356 5.92 13.75 1.80
N PRO A 357 6.24 13.35 0.56
CA PRO A 357 7.26 13.99 -0.26
C PRO A 357 6.95 15.47 -0.55
N LEU A 358 5.68 15.82 -0.79
CA LEU A 358 5.26 17.20 -1.01
C LEU A 358 5.52 18.07 0.23
N LEU A 359 5.18 17.58 1.42
CA LEU A 359 5.43 18.26 2.69
C LEU A 359 6.94 18.51 2.88
N VAL A 360 7.73 17.44 2.77
CA VAL A 360 9.19 17.53 2.95
C VAL A 360 9.82 18.44 1.90
N GLY A 361 9.41 18.30 0.63
CA GLY A 361 9.92 19.13 -0.47
C GLY A 361 9.56 20.62 -0.31
N ALA A 362 8.33 20.94 0.09
CA ALA A 362 7.90 22.30 0.34
C ALA A 362 8.70 22.98 1.48
N VAL A 363 8.91 22.26 2.58
CA VAL A 363 9.73 22.78 3.69
C VAL A 363 11.21 22.85 3.30
N ALA A 364 11.70 21.87 2.56
CA ALA A 364 13.08 21.85 2.09
C ALA A 364 13.41 23.02 1.15
N SER A 365 12.45 23.42 0.31
CA SER A 365 12.63 24.56 -0.62
C SER A 365 12.66 25.93 0.07
N THR A 366 12.09 26.05 1.27
CA THR A 366 12.01 27.32 2.02
C THR A 366 12.98 27.38 3.20
N ILE A 367 13.34 26.25 3.79
CA ILE A 367 14.18 26.17 5.00
C ILE A 367 15.39 25.27 4.72
N THR A 368 15.25 23.95 4.94
CA THR A 368 16.25 22.91 4.66
C THR A 368 15.59 21.54 4.55
N LEU A 369 16.27 20.59 3.91
CA LEU A 369 15.83 19.20 3.87
C LEU A 369 15.69 18.58 5.28
N GLY A 370 16.63 18.89 6.18
CA GLY A 370 16.58 18.46 7.58
C GLY A 370 15.33 18.98 8.30
N ALA A 371 14.93 20.23 8.07
CA ALA A 371 13.69 20.80 8.62
C ALA A 371 12.44 20.06 8.10
N GLY A 372 12.38 19.75 6.79
CA GLY A 372 11.29 18.98 6.19
C GLY A 372 11.18 17.56 6.78
N LEU A 373 12.30 16.86 6.88
CA LEU A 373 12.37 15.54 7.52
C LEU A 373 11.98 15.60 8.98
N GLY A 374 12.48 16.62 9.73
CA GLY A 374 12.13 16.83 11.14
C GLY A 374 10.63 17.06 11.36
N LEU A 375 9.99 17.87 10.50
CA LEU A 375 8.54 18.08 10.56
C LEU A 375 7.77 16.76 10.31
N LEU A 376 8.15 15.96 9.32
CA LEU A 376 7.53 14.67 9.08
C LEU A 376 7.71 13.72 10.27
N ALA A 377 8.88 13.70 10.90
CA ALA A 377 9.14 12.91 12.10
C ALA A 377 8.21 13.33 13.25
N ILE A 378 8.04 14.63 13.50
CA ILE A 378 7.15 15.17 14.53
C ILE A 378 5.69 14.78 14.26
N LEU A 379 5.22 14.93 13.03
CA LEU A 379 3.86 14.51 12.63
C LEU A 379 3.66 13.01 12.83
N THR A 380 4.65 12.20 12.50
CA THR A 380 4.62 10.75 12.70
C THR A 380 4.55 10.40 14.20
N VAL A 381 5.27 11.10 15.08
CA VAL A 381 5.15 10.98 16.52
C VAL A 381 3.75 11.37 17.00
N GLY A 382 3.17 12.43 16.44
CA GLY A 382 1.79 12.83 16.74
C GLY A 382 0.79 11.72 16.42
N VAL A 383 0.89 11.09 15.27
CA VAL A 383 0.04 9.93 14.89
C VAL A 383 0.33 8.72 15.79
N ALA A 384 1.59 8.46 16.16
CA ALA A 384 1.96 7.40 17.10
C ALA A 384 1.30 7.61 18.48
N THR A 385 1.31 8.82 18.98
CA THR A 385 0.69 9.20 20.25
C THR A 385 -0.83 9.02 20.19
N LEU A 386 -1.48 9.50 19.11
CA LEU A 386 -2.93 9.30 18.89
C LEU A 386 -3.28 7.82 18.83
N SER A 387 -2.49 7.01 18.13
CA SER A 387 -2.66 5.55 18.06
C SER A 387 -2.52 4.91 19.45
N GLY A 388 -1.52 5.34 20.20
CA GLY A 388 -1.26 4.86 21.55
C GLY A 388 -2.35 5.20 22.58
N ILE A 389 -3.05 6.31 22.43
CA ILE A 389 -4.11 6.73 23.35
C ILE A 389 -5.48 6.13 22.93
N THR A 390 -5.78 6.09 21.65
CA THR A 390 -7.15 5.84 21.16
C THR A 390 -7.44 4.40 20.76
N LEU A 391 -6.45 3.66 20.26
CA LEU A 391 -6.68 2.25 19.91
C LEU A 391 -6.79 1.42 21.19
N ARG A 392 -7.96 0.79 21.40
CA ARG A 392 -8.17 -0.11 22.52
C ARG A 392 -7.27 -1.35 22.36
N THR A 393 -6.66 -1.80 23.46
CA THR A 393 -6.09 -3.14 23.54
C THR A 393 -7.24 -4.13 23.46
N ASN A 394 -7.51 -4.67 22.26
CA ASN A 394 -8.34 -5.86 22.15
C ASN A 394 -7.56 -7.05 22.74
N THR A 395 -7.55 -7.14 24.05
CA THR A 395 -7.41 -8.42 24.72
C THR A 395 -8.71 -9.18 24.45
N THR A 396 -8.79 -9.86 23.33
CA THR A 396 -9.72 -10.97 23.17
C THR A 396 -9.21 -12.06 24.12
N HIS A 397 -9.54 -11.92 25.40
CA HIS A 397 -9.67 -13.09 26.24
C HIS A 397 -10.69 -13.97 25.53
N ALA A 398 -10.22 -15.03 24.89
CA ALA A 398 -11.00 -16.22 24.72
C ALA A 398 -11.52 -16.53 26.14
N ARG A 399 -12.76 -16.11 26.45
CA ARG A 399 -13.48 -16.65 27.57
C ARG A 399 -13.52 -18.17 27.32
N ARG A 400 -12.64 -18.89 27.99
CA ARG A 400 -12.84 -20.30 28.25
C ARG A 400 -14.23 -20.36 28.87
N GLN A 401 -15.19 -20.83 28.10
CA GLN A 401 -16.44 -21.30 28.69
C GLN A 401 -16.02 -22.45 29.61
N PRO A 402 -16.38 -22.41 30.90
CA PRO A 402 -16.22 -23.59 31.73
C PRO A 402 -17.12 -24.69 31.15
N VAL A 403 -16.57 -25.88 31.13
CA VAL A 403 -17.19 -27.14 30.73
C VAL A 403 -18.39 -27.46 31.62
#